data_e0450a73b5f01b64f9551e2502a039cd
#
_entry.id   e0450a73b5f01b64f9551e2502a039cd
#
_cell.length_a   1.000
_cell.length_b   1.000
_cell.length_c   1.000
_cell.angle_alpha   90.00
_cell.angle_beta   90.00
_cell.angle_gamma   90.00
#
_symmetry.space_group_name_H-M   'P 1'
#
loop_
_entity.id
_entity.type
_entity.pdbx_description
1 polymer ?
#
loop_
_entity_poly.entity_id
_entity_poly.type
_entity_poly.pdbx_seq_one_letter_code
_entity_poly.pdbx_strand_id
1 'polypeptide(L)'
;MYDLKGFRQAFNLTQNQLAELFNCKQSNISGMEKSMRDLEPHQKEALIKKYGEASVNKFVASSFLKDNANKENTNDTYKSEYTTYLLPMSAMGGSLTGFAEPGVTLQNCEAIISPIADVDFAITVYGESMAPEYPSGSRILIKKINPSIFIDWGKTYVLDTPNGVIVKEIHECKGKEGYVTCHSINPDPKFSDFDVPLSEVYGMYRVLMCLSAK
;
A
#
# COMPACT_ATOMS: atom_id res chain seq x y z
N MET A 1 -2.55 -16.59 13.64
CA MET A 1 -2.75 -17.30 12.36
C MET A 1 -1.81 -16.71 11.33
N TYR A 2 -1.09 -17.49 10.52
CA TYR A 2 -0.05 -16.98 9.61
C TYR A 2 -0.42 -17.32 8.15
N ASP A 3 -0.37 -16.33 7.25
CA ASP A 3 -0.58 -16.55 5.82
C ASP A 3 0.70 -17.04 5.13
N LEU A 4 0.99 -18.32 5.33
CA LEU A 4 2.19 -18.95 4.75
C LEU A 4 2.14 -19.00 3.22
N LYS A 5 0.95 -19.10 2.62
CA LYS A 5 0.78 -19.11 1.18
C LYS A 5 1.10 -17.74 0.58
N GLY A 6 0.57 -16.67 1.16
CA GLY A 6 0.87 -15.28 0.77
C GLY A 6 2.36 -14.98 0.92
N PHE A 7 2.96 -15.37 2.05
CA PHE A 7 4.41 -15.25 2.25
C PHE A 7 5.20 -15.95 1.13
N ARG A 8 4.88 -17.22 0.86
CA ARG A 8 5.58 -17.99 -0.18
C ARG A 8 5.49 -17.34 -1.56
N GLN A 9 4.32 -16.86 -1.93
CA GLN A 9 4.08 -16.20 -3.21
C GLN A 9 4.85 -14.88 -3.31
N ALA A 10 4.84 -14.07 -2.26
CA ALA A 10 5.54 -12.79 -2.21
C ALA A 10 7.07 -12.93 -2.37
N PHE A 11 7.63 -14.05 -1.90
CA PHE A 11 9.07 -14.33 -2.01
C PHE A 11 9.42 -15.30 -3.15
N ASN A 12 8.48 -15.58 -4.06
CA ASN A 12 8.65 -16.49 -5.20
C ASN A 12 9.21 -17.88 -4.81
N LEU A 13 8.79 -18.41 -3.66
CA LEU A 13 9.24 -19.69 -3.15
C LEU A 13 8.33 -20.83 -3.60
N THR A 14 8.91 -22.00 -3.82
CA THR A 14 8.16 -23.24 -3.98
C THR A 14 7.82 -23.83 -2.61
N GLN A 15 6.79 -24.69 -2.55
CA GLN A 15 6.47 -25.44 -1.32
C GLN A 15 7.64 -26.31 -0.87
N ASN A 16 8.44 -26.83 -1.80
CA ASN A 16 9.63 -27.62 -1.49
C ASN A 16 10.72 -26.78 -0.80
N GLN A 17 10.97 -25.56 -1.27
CA GLN A 17 11.93 -24.66 -0.63
C GLN A 17 11.53 -24.25 0.80
N LEU A 18 10.21 -24.08 1.07
CA LEU A 18 9.73 -23.88 2.42
C LEU A 18 9.85 -25.15 3.26
N ALA A 19 9.59 -26.31 2.69
CA ALA A 19 9.73 -27.59 3.36
C ALA A 19 11.18 -27.86 3.82
N GLU A 20 12.14 -27.55 2.97
CA GLU A 20 13.57 -27.59 3.30
C GLU A 20 13.92 -26.61 4.43
N LEU A 21 13.40 -25.37 4.36
CA LEU A 21 13.64 -24.34 5.39
C LEU A 21 13.09 -24.74 6.75
N PHE A 22 11.94 -25.44 6.75
CA PHE A 22 11.27 -25.91 8.00
C PHE A 22 11.68 -27.31 8.39
N ASN A 23 12.59 -27.94 7.64
CA ASN A 23 13.01 -29.33 7.82
C ASN A 23 11.80 -30.29 7.93
N CYS A 24 10.85 -30.17 7.00
CA CYS A 24 9.63 -30.97 6.98
C CYS A 24 9.30 -31.46 5.55
N LYS A 25 8.26 -32.26 5.40
CA LYS A 25 7.80 -32.74 4.09
C LYS A 25 6.96 -31.66 3.39
N GLN A 26 6.99 -31.60 2.05
CA GLN A 26 6.20 -30.69 1.23
C GLN A 26 4.68 -30.80 1.54
N SER A 27 4.18 -32.01 1.85
CA SER A 27 2.79 -32.23 2.23
C SER A 27 2.39 -31.46 3.49
N ASN A 28 3.33 -31.24 4.43
CA ASN A 28 3.08 -30.45 5.64
C ASN A 28 2.89 -28.99 5.29
N ILE A 29 3.71 -28.43 4.38
CA ILE A 29 3.56 -27.07 3.89
C ILE A 29 2.19 -26.88 3.21
N SER A 30 1.79 -27.81 2.34
CA SER A 30 0.46 -27.79 1.70
C SER A 30 -0.68 -27.83 2.72
N GLY A 31 -0.54 -28.61 3.79
CA GLY A 31 -1.48 -28.65 4.91
C GLY A 31 -1.53 -27.34 5.70
N MET A 32 -0.38 -26.72 5.98
CA MET A 32 -0.27 -25.45 6.69
C MET A 32 -0.89 -24.30 5.87
N GLU A 33 -0.64 -24.26 4.55
CA GLU A 33 -1.24 -23.25 3.65
C GLU A 33 -2.77 -23.33 3.57
N LYS A 34 -3.33 -24.54 3.65
CA LYS A 34 -4.80 -24.76 3.62
C LYS A 34 -5.49 -24.43 4.96
N SER A 35 -4.80 -24.71 6.06
CA SER A 35 -5.40 -24.59 7.40
C SER A 35 -5.11 -23.27 8.08
N MET A 36 -4.33 -22.37 7.47
CA MET A 36 -3.89 -21.09 8.03
C MET A 36 -3.43 -21.22 9.49
N ARG A 37 -2.64 -22.26 9.81
CA ARG A 37 -2.14 -22.48 11.16
C ARG A 37 -1.08 -21.46 11.53
N ASP A 38 -0.89 -21.26 12.81
CA ASP A 38 0.25 -20.51 13.30
C ASP A 38 1.54 -21.28 13.05
N LEU A 39 2.59 -20.54 12.80
CA LEU A 39 3.93 -21.08 12.69
C LEU A 39 4.42 -21.48 14.09
N GLU A 40 5.05 -22.63 14.20
CA GLU A 40 5.79 -22.97 15.39
C GLU A 40 7.00 -22.04 15.59
N PRO A 41 7.44 -21.83 16.86
CA PRO A 41 8.51 -20.88 17.14
C PRO A 41 9.76 -21.07 16.28
N HIS A 42 10.20 -22.30 16.08
CA HIS A 42 11.38 -22.61 15.26
C HIS A 42 11.19 -22.31 13.76
N GLN A 43 9.95 -22.45 13.23
CA GLN A 43 9.62 -22.11 11.85
C GLN A 43 9.62 -20.59 11.64
N LYS A 44 9.05 -19.86 12.58
CA LYS A 44 9.06 -18.40 12.59
C LYS A 44 10.49 -17.86 12.66
N GLU A 45 11.31 -18.44 13.52
CA GLU A 45 12.71 -18.07 13.69
C GLU A 45 13.54 -18.33 12.40
N ALA A 46 13.29 -19.47 11.74
CA ALA A 46 13.93 -19.78 10.45
C ALA A 46 13.58 -18.78 9.36
N LEU A 47 12.31 -18.32 9.29
CA LEU A 47 11.88 -17.26 8.38
C LEU A 47 12.53 -15.92 8.72
N ILE A 48 12.51 -15.52 9.99
CA ILE A 48 13.10 -14.25 10.47
C ILE A 48 14.59 -14.21 10.14
N LYS A 49 15.31 -15.28 10.40
CA LYS A 49 16.76 -15.36 10.11
C LYS A 49 17.09 -15.19 8.64
N LYS A 50 16.22 -15.65 7.73
CA LYS A 50 16.46 -15.64 6.29
C LYS A 50 15.87 -14.41 5.59
N TYR A 51 14.72 -13.91 6.03
CA TYR A 51 13.95 -12.87 5.34
C TYR A 51 13.73 -11.59 6.16
N GLY A 52 14.19 -11.58 7.41
CA GLY A 52 14.03 -10.46 8.34
C GLY A 52 12.67 -10.42 9.03
N GLU A 53 12.65 -9.93 10.26
CA GLU A 53 11.47 -9.93 11.14
C GLU A 53 10.32 -9.10 10.56
N ALA A 54 10.61 -7.91 10.02
CA ALA A 54 9.61 -7.03 9.42
C ALA A 54 8.89 -7.68 8.23
N SER A 55 9.63 -8.46 7.42
CA SER A 55 9.07 -9.19 6.27
C SER A 55 8.16 -10.34 6.70
N VAL A 56 8.55 -11.05 7.76
CA VAL A 56 7.79 -12.19 8.28
C VAL A 56 6.50 -11.72 8.96
N ASN A 57 6.56 -10.65 9.74
CA ASN A 57 5.41 -10.14 10.49
C ASN A 57 4.29 -9.57 9.59
N LYS A 58 4.58 -9.19 8.34
CA LYS A 58 3.56 -8.75 7.35
C LYS A 58 2.50 -9.81 7.04
N PHE A 59 2.83 -11.08 7.21
CA PHE A 59 1.94 -12.21 6.89
C PHE A 59 1.27 -12.83 8.14
N VAL A 60 1.40 -12.19 9.28
CA VAL A 60 0.61 -12.54 10.46
C VAL A 60 -0.81 -12.00 10.25
N ALA A 61 -1.78 -12.89 10.09
CA ALA A 61 -3.18 -12.48 9.91
C ALA A 61 -3.65 -11.70 11.15
N SER A 62 -4.23 -10.54 10.93
CA SER A 62 -4.64 -9.55 11.96
C SER A 62 -5.72 -10.04 12.94
N SER A 63 -6.12 -11.32 12.91
CA SER A 63 -7.04 -11.90 13.90
C SER A 63 -6.48 -11.96 15.31
N PHE A 64 -5.16 -11.88 15.50
CA PHE A 64 -4.54 -11.86 16.82
C PHE A 64 -4.63 -10.54 17.57
N LEU A 65 -5.02 -9.46 16.92
CA LEU A 65 -5.26 -8.19 17.60
C LEU A 65 -6.64 -8.12 18.28
N LYS A 66 -7.52 -9.12 18.06
CA LYS A 66 -8.85 -9.17 18.71
C LYS A 66 -8.90 -9.94 20.02
N ASP A 67 -7.98 -10.87 20.28
CA ASP A 67 -8.07 -11.75 21.44
C ASP A 67 -7.30 -11.29 22.68
N ASN A 68 -6.48 -10.24 22.60
CA ASN A 68 -5.84 -9.62 23.76
C ASN A 68 -6.57 -8.37 24.29
N ALA A 69 -7.75 -8.03 23.76
CA ALA A 69 -8.55 -6.87 24.21
C ALA A 69 -9.50 -7.20 25.38
N ASN A 70 -9.45 -8.42 25.95
CA ASN A 70 -10.32 -8.78 27.07
C ASN A 70 -9.51 -9.12 28.33
N LYS A 71 -8.74 -8.18 28.85
CA LYS A 71 -8.40 -8.05 30.27
C LYS A 71 -7.76 -6.68 30.51
N GLU A 72 -8.53 -5.75 30.88
CA GLU A 72 -8.43 -4.77 31.95
C GLU A 72 -9.29 -3.54 31.62
N ASN A 73 -10.26 -3.30 32.49
CA ASN A 73 -11.09 -2.10 32.53
C ASN A 73 -10.21 -0.87 32.74
N THR A 74 -10.09 -0.02 31.74
CA THR A 74 -10.01 1.43 31.92
C THR A 74 -10.55 2.10 30.68
N ASN A 75 -11.47 3.07 30.86
CA ASN A 75 -12.05 3.91 29.85
C ASN A 75 -10.96 4.76 29.16
N ASP A 76 -10.42 4.23 28.07
CA ASP A 76 -9.67 5.04 27.10
C ASP A 76 -9.96 4.49 25.72
N THR A 77 -10.54 5.33 24.88
CA THR A 77 -10.82 5.08 23.45
C THR A 77 -9.49 5.00 22.71
N TYR A 78 -8.84 3.84 22.73
CA TYR A 78 -7.62 3.60 21.94
C TYR A 78 -8.01 3.55 20.46
N LYS A 79 -7.76 4.65 19.74
CA LYS A 79 -7.63 4.60 18.28
C LYS A 79 -6.49 3.67 17.96
N SER A 80 -6.77 2.58 17.25
CA SER A 80 -5.71 1.71 16.69
C SER A 80 -4.87 2.57 15.73
N GLU A 81 -3.65 2.86 16.13
CA GLU A 81 -2.72 3.63 15.32
C GLU A 81 -1.99 2.67 14.36
N TYR A 82 -2.14 2.89 13.07
CA TYR A 82 -1.43 2.15 12.03
C TYR A 82 -0.18 2.92 11.63
N THR A 83 0.89 2.24 11.30
CA THR A 83 2.11 2.88 10.79
C THR A 83 2.16 2.75 9.28
N THR A 84 2.40 3.85 8.59
CA THR A 84 2.73 3.92 7.17
C THR A 84 3.99 4.74 6.96
N TYR A 85 4.50 4.79 5.72
CA TYR A 85 5.74 5.49 5.41
C TYR A 85 5.47 6.66 4.47
N LEU A 86 6.02 7.83 4.82
CA LEU A 86 6.03 8.99 3.94
C LEU A 86 7.16 8.84 2.93
N LEU A 87 6.80 8.72 1.67
CA LEU A 87 7.78 8.64 0.59
C LEU A 87 8.44 10.00 0.37
N PRO A 88 9.77 10.05 0.20
CA PRO A 88 10.48 11.31 -0.02
C PRO A 88 10.15 11.91 -1.39
N MET A 89 10.37 13.23 -1.55
CA MET A 89 10.13 13.93 -2.82
C MET A 89 10.95 13.33 -3.98
N SER A 90 12.13 12.80 -3.72
CA SER A 90 12.94 12.11 -4.73
C SER A 90 12.26 10.88 -5.33
N ALA A 91 11.35 10.24 -4.58
CA ALA A 91 10.52 9.16 -5.11
C ALA A 91 9.48 9.66 -6.12
N MET A 92 9.07 10.94 -6.03
CA MET A 92 8.08 11.54 -6.92
C MET A 92 8.67 11.98 -8.26
N GLY A 93 9.99 12.13 -8.36
CA GLY A 93 10.71 12.32 -9.62
C GLY A 93 11.12 11.02 -10.31
N GLY A 94 10.89 9.88 -9.66
CA GLY A 94 11.06 8.52 -10.16
C GLY A 94 9.73 7.77 -10.12
N SER A 95 9.76 6.44 -10.25
CA SER A 95 8.56 5.61 -10.16
C SER A 95 8.22 5.26 -8.71
N LEU A 96 6.98 5.51 -8.28
CA LEU A 96 6.44 5.02 -7.00
C LEU A 96 6.35 3.49 -6.95
N THR A 97 6.23 2.85 -8.12
CA THR A 97 6.17 1.39 -8.24
C THR A 97 7.40 0.72 -7.67
N GLY A 98 8.59 1.35 -7.74
CA GLY A 98 9.80 0.84 -7.13
C GLY A 98 9.71 0.69 -5.61
N PHE A 99 8.90 1.49 -4.93
CA PHE A 99 8.68 1.38 -3.48
C PHE A 99 7.57 0.38 -3.11
N ALA A 100 6.73 0.02 -4.07
CA ALA A 100 5.67 -0.98 -3.89
C ALA A 100 6.17 -2.41 -4.13
N GLU A 101 7.40 -2.60 -4.60
CA GLU A 101 7.99 -3.92 -4.82
C GLU A 101 8.44 -4.57 -3.50
N PRO A 102 8.20 -5.89 -3.34
CA PRO A 102 8.67 -6.62 -2.17
C PRO A 102 10.21 -6.57 -2.07
N GLY A 103 10.72 -6.08 -0.95
CA GLY A 103 12.17 -6.06 -0.67
C GLY A 103 12.85 -4.71 -0.86
N VAL A 104 12.16 -3.70 -1.34
CA VAL A 104 12.70 -2.33 -1.33
C VAL A 104 12.68 -1.81 0.11
N THR A 105 13.84 -1.39 0.57
CA THR A 105 14.04 -0.93 1.93
C THR A 105 13.50 0.48 2.11
N LEU A 106 12.43 0.64 2.87
CA LEU A 106 11.89 1.93 3.30
C LEU A 106 12.72 2.58 4.43
N GLN A 107 14.00 2.17 4.57
CA GLN A 107 14.89 2.59 5.68
C GLN A 107 15.12 4.10 5.74
N ASN A 108 14.95 4.80 4.63
CA ASN A 108 15.12 6.25 4.55
C ASN A 108 13.78 7.00 4.49
N CYS A 109 12.66 6.32 4.71
CA CYS A 109 11.34 6.94 4.72
C CYS A 109 10.91 7.25 6.15
N GLU A 110 10.33 8.42 6.35
CA GLU A 110 9.73 8.81 7.65
C GLU A 110 8.54 7.89 7.94
N ALA A 111 8.56 7.21 9.07
CA ALA A 111 7.40 6.48 9.56
C ALA A 111 6.38 7.47 10.14
N ILE A 112 5.15 7.41 9.69
CA ILE A 112 4.06 8.25 10.20
C ILE A 112 2.90 7.41 10.71
N ILE A 113 2.17 7.95 11.67
CA ILE A 113 0.97 7.32 12.21
C ILE A 113 -0.19 7.58 11.25
N SER A 114 -0.86 6.51 10.82
CA SER A 114 -2.07 6.58 10.02
C SER A 114 -3.30 6.37 10.90
N PRO A 115 -4.32 7.24 10.83
CA PRO A 115 -5.56 7.04 11.57
C PRO A 115 -6.48 5.98 10.94
N ILE A 116 -6.12 5.47 9.78
CA ILE A 116 -6.87 4.44 9.03
C ILE A 116 -5.99 3.26 8.67
N ALA A 117 -6.61 2.09 8.56
CA ALA A 117 -5.95 0.85 8.08
C ALA A 117 -5.79 0.84 6.56
N ASP A 118 -5.06 -0.15 6.07
CA ASP A 118 -4.94 -0.46 4.64
C ASP A 118 -4.32 0.65 3.78
N VAL A 119 -3.41 1.42 4.35
CA VAL A 119 -2.61 2.43 3.65
C VAL A 119 -1.29 1.81 3.22
N ASP A 120 -0.95 1.93 1.93
CA ASP A 120 0.34 1.47 1.46
C ASP A 120 1.43 2.50 1.77
N PHE A 121 1.18 3.78 1.41
CA PHE A 121 2.13 4.87 1.60
C PHE A 121 1.44 6.18 1.92
N ALA A 122 2.25 7.16 2.34
CA ALA A 122 1.89 8.56 2.33
C ALA A 122 2.83 9.31 1.37
N ILE A 123 2.30 10.35 0.73
CA ILE A 123 3.08 11.28 -0.08
C ILE A 123 2.69 12.72 0.27
N THR A 124 3.60 13.67 0.01
CA THR A 124 3.29 15.10 0.13
C THR A 124 2.74 15.64 -1.19
N VAL A 125 1.65 16.38 -1.13
CA VAL A 125 1.08 17.05 -2.28
C VAL A 125 1.90 18.31 -2.59
N TYR A 126 2.22 18.51 -3.86
CA TYR A 126 2.87 19.71 -4.36
C TYR A 126 2.05 20.36 -5.46
N GLY A 127 2.05 21.69 -5.46
CA GLY A 127 1.26 22.49 -6.42
C GLY A 127 -0.17 22.72 -5.97
N GLU A 128 -0.86 23.57 -6.74
CA GLU A 128 -2.16 24.14 -6.37
C GLU A 128 -3.33 23.53 -7.15
N SER A 129 -3.07 22.61 -8.07
CA SER A 129 -4.11 22.06 -8.97
C SER A 129 -5.23 21.32 -8.25
N MET A 130 -4.97 20.83 -7.04
CA MET A 130 -5.93 20.06 -6.22
C MET A 130 -6.42 20.84 -4.99
N ALA A 131 -6.06 22.13 -4.88
CA ALA A 131 -6.59 23.02 -3.85
C ALA A 131 -8.07 23.36 -4.12
N PRO A 132 -8.89 23.62 -3.09
CA PRO A 132 -8.54 23.68 -1.68
C PRO A 132 -8.56 22.32 -0.96
N GLU A 133 -9.05 21.25 -1.59
CA GLU A 133 -9.26 19.95 -0.94
C GLU A 133 -7.95 19.27 -0.54
N TYR A 134 -6.94 19.38 -1.43
CA TYR A 134 -5.59 18.85 -1.19
C TYR A 134 -4.57 19.98 -1.36
N PRO A 135 -4.40 20.84 -0.35
CA PRO A 135 -3.49 21.98 -0.45
C PRO A 135 -2.03 21.53 -0.55
N SER A 136 -1.21 22.35 -1.21
CA SER A 136 0.22 22.11 -1.30
C SER A 136 0.84 21.99 0.10
N GLY A 137 1.71 20.99 0.31
CA GLY A 137 2.30 20.65 1.60
C GLY A 137 1.48 19.69 2.46
N SER A 138 0.22 19.39 2.10
CA SER A 138 -0.55 18.36 2.79
C SER A 138 0.03 16.96 2.52
N ARG A 139 -0.21 16.03 3.44
CA ARG A 139 0.15 14.62 3.30
C ARG A 139 -1.11 13.83 2.93
N ILE A 140 -1.05 13.04 1.88
CA ILE A 140 -2.16 12.14 1.49
C ILE A 140 -1.78 10.69 1.71
N LEU A 141 -2.72 9.93 2.26
CA LEU A 141 -2.60 8.50 2.47
C LEU A 141 -3.15 7.78 1.24
N ILE A 142 -2.37 6.89 0.66
CA ILE A 142 -2.67 6.27 -0.63
C ILE A 142 -2.62 4.74 -0.56
N LYS A 143 -3.45 4.11 -1.40
CA LYS A 143 -3.49 2.65 -1.58
C LYS A 143 -3.43 2.30 -3.06
N LYS A 144 -2.52 1.39 -3.42
CA LYS A 144 -2.39 0.87 -4.79
C LYS A 144 -3.66 0.13 -5.19
N ILE A 145 -4.12 0.39 -6.41
CA ILE A 145 -5.25 -0.33 -7.01
C ILE A 145 -4.82 -1.02 -8.29
N ASN A 146 -5.62 -1.98 -8.74
CA ASN A 146 -5.50 -2.55 -10.07
C ASN A 146 -6.55 -1.92 -10.98
N PRO A 147 -6.19 -1.00 -11.89
CA PRO A 147 -7.12 -0.32 -12.76
C PRO A 147 -7.81 -1.24 -13.79
N SER A 148 -7.24 -2.43 -14.04
CA SER A 148 -7.85 -3.42 -14.94
C SER A 148 -9.10 -4.09 -14.36
N ILE A 149 -9.32 -4.00 -13.05
CA ILE A 149 -10.52 -4.55 -12.41
C ILE A 149 -11.66 -3.54 -12.52
N PHE A 150 -11.46 -2.36 -11.96
CA PHE A 150 -12.36 -1.22 -12.13
C PHE A 150 -11.66 0.06 -11.60
N ILE A 151 -12.14 1.21 -12.05
CA ILE A 151 -11.78 2.54 -11.54
C ILE A 151 -13.06 3.17 -10.98
N ASP A 152 -13.01 3.64 -9.74
CA ASP A 152 -14.10 4.39 -9.12
C ASP A 152 -14.02 5.85 -9.59
N TRP A 153 -14.81 6.18 -10.60
CA TRP A 153 -14.78 7.49 -11.27
C TRP A 153 -15.19 8.63 -10.33
N GLY A 154 -14.62 9.82 -10.56
CA GLY A 154 -14.85 10.99 -9.73
C GLY A 154 -14.18 10.91 -8.36
N LYS A 155 -13.15 10.09 -8.20
CA LYS A 155 -12.31 10.03 -7.00
C LYS A 155 -10.91 10.50 -7.31
N THR A 156 -10.24 10.95 -6.26
CA THR A 156 -8.85 11.41 -6.37
C THR A 156 -7.89 10.23 -6.34
N TYR A 157 -6.99 10.23 -7.31
CA TYR A 157 -5.93 9.23 -7.46
C TYR A 157 -4.57 9.89 -7.63
N VAL A 158 -3.57 9.13 -7.28
CA VAL A 158 -2.17 9.40 -7.62
C VAL A 158 -1.82 8.50 -8.80
N LEU A 159 -1.38 9.09 -9.90
CA LEU A 159 -0.86 8.38 -11.06
C LEU A 159 0.65 8.52 -11.12
N ASP A 160 1.32 7.39 -11.21
CA ASP A 160 2.75 7.29 -11.42
C ASP A 160 3.01 7.13 -12.92
N THR A 161 3.62 8.13 -13.54
CA THR A 161 3.81 8.21 -14.99
C THR A 161 5.26 8.49 -15.36
N PRO A 162 5.68 8.27 -16.61
CA PRO A 162 7.02 8.64 -17.10
C PRO A 162 7.38 10.12 -16.88
N ASN A 163 6.38 11.00 -16.85
CA ASN A 163 6.57 12.44 -16.66
C ASN A 163 6.53 12.87 -15.19
N GLY A 164 6.43 11.90 -14.28
CA GLY A 164 6.37 12.11 -12.82
C GLY A 164 5.03 11.71 -12.21
N VAL A 165 4.94 11.95 -10.92
CA VAL A 165 3.77 11.61 -10.11
C VAL A 165 2.79 12.78 -10.10
N ILE A 166 1.54 12.50 -10.42
CA ILE A 166 0.46 13.51 -10.43
C ILE A 166 -0.69 13.10 -9.53
N VAL A 167 -1.35 14.08 -8.92
CA VAL A 167 -2.58 13.90 -8.11
C VAL A 167 -3.72 14.58 -8.86
N LYS A 168 -4.76 13.81 -9.21
CA LYS A 168 -5.92 14.31 -9.97
C LYS A 168 -7.19 13.56 -9.58
N GLU A 169 -8.33 14.21 -9.77
CA GLU A 169 -9.62 13.53 -9.81
C GLU A 169 -9.75 12.83 -11.17
N ILE A 170 -10.10 11.54 -11.16
CA ILE A 170 -10.08 10.71 -12.37
C ILE A 170 -11.49 10.46 -12.88
N HIS A 171 -11.70 10.79 -14.14
CA HIS A 171 -12.94 10.59 -14.84
C HIS A 171 -12.77 9.64 -16.04
N GLU A 172 -13.91 9.05 -16.46
CA GLU A 172 -13.96 8.27 -17.68
C GLU A 172 -13.67 9.17 -18.89
N CYS A 173 -12.73 8.77 -19.72
CA CYS A 173 -12.45 9.46 -20.98
C CYS A 173 -13.41 8.99 -22.07
N LYS A 174 -14.51 9.71 -22.26
CA LYS A 174 -15.53 9.36 -23.25
C LYS A 174 -14.96 9.39 -24.68
N GLY A 175 -15.09 8.26 -25.38
CA GLY A 175 -14.67 8.13 -26.78
C GLY A 175 -13.19 7.75 -26.98
N LYS A 176 -12.41 7.54 -25.91
CA LYS A 176 -11.03 7.04 -25.98
C LYS A 176 -10.84 5.88 -25.02
N GLU A 177 -11.02 4.67 -25.51
CA GLU A 177 -10.78 3.46 -24.72
C GLU A 177 -9.30 3.39 -24.26
N GLY A 178 -9.06 2.96 -23.02
CA GLY A 178 -7.73 2.89 -22.43
C GLY A 178 -7.16 4.22 -21.97
N TYR A 179 -7.95 5.31 -21.96
CA TYR A 179 -7.56 6.61 -21.44
C TYR A 179 -8.40 6.98 -20.21
N VAL A 180 -7.83 7.82 -19.37
CA VAL A 180 -8.52 8.50 -18.27
C VAL A 180 -8.40 10.01 -18.44
N THR A 181 -9.44 10.74 -18.06
CA THR A 181 -9.40 12.20 -17.98
C THR A 181 -8.99 12.60 -16.57
N CYS A 182 -7.92 13.38 -16.49
CA CYS A 182 -7.37 13.93 -15.26
C CYS A 182 -7.94 15.32 -15.02
N HIS A 183 -8.78 15.47 -14.01
CA HIS A 183 -9.43 16.73 -13.62
C HIS A 183 -8.72 17.38 -12.43
N SER A 184 -8.58 18.70 -12.47
CA SER A 184 -8.04 19.51 -11.37
C SER A 184 -9.18 20.09 -10.55
N ILE A 185 -9.20 19.87 -9.23
CA ILE A 185 -10.26 20.41 -8.35
C ILE A 185 -10.18 21.94 -8.28
N ASN A 186 -8.99 22.52 -8.43
CA ASN A 186 -8.82 23.96 -8.47
C ASN A 186 -9.46 24.56 -9.76
N PRO A 187 -10.45 25.46 -9.62
CA PRO A 187 -11.18 26.01 -10.76
C PRO A 187 -10.41 27.05 -11.58
N ASP A 188 -9.17 27.37 -11.21
CA ASP A 188 -8.35 28.31 -11.98
C ASP A 188 -8.13 27.76 -13.40
N PRO A 189 -8.47 28.52 -14.46
CA PRO A 189 -8.40 28.08 -15.86
C PRO A 189 -7.03 27.57 -16.32
N LYS A 190 -5.95 27.94 -15.60
CA LYS A 190 -4.60 27.40 -15.88
C LYS A 190 -4.48 25.90 -15.62
N PHE A 191 -5.40 25.31 -14.85
CA PHE A 191 -5.43 23.89 -14.52
C PHE A 191 -6.46 23.13 -15.37
N SER A 192 -6.33 23.21 -16.67
CA SER A 192 -7.21 22.50 -17.61
C SER A 192 -7.12 20.98 -17.45
N ASP A 193 -8.22 20.31 -17.80
CA ASP A 193 -8.26 18.84 -17.88
C ASP A 193 -7.37 18.33 -19.01
N PHE A 194 -6.84 17.11 -18.83
CA PHE A 194 -6.08 16.43 -19.85
C PHE A 194 -6.24 14.91 -19.75
N ASP A 195 -6.04 14.22 -20.87
CA ASP A 195 -6.16 12.78 -20.94
C ASP A 195 -4.80 12.09 -20.79
N VAL A 196 -4.78 10.98 -20.06
CA VAL A 196 -3.61 10.12 -19.87
C VAL A 196 -3.94 8.70 -20.32
N PRO A 197 -3.11 8.07 -21.19
CA PRO A 197 -3.30 6.67 -21.53
C PRO A 197 -2.91 5.79 -20.34
N LEU A 198 -3.76 4.82 -19.99
CA LEU A 198 -3.49 3.89 -18.90
C LEU A 198 -2.26 3.02 -19.15
N SER A 199 -1.86 2.84 -20.41
CA SER A 199 -0.61 2.16 -20.78
C SER A 199 0.65 2.86 -20.31
N GLU A 200 0.58 4.18 -20.07
CA GLU A 200 1.69 5.01 -19.57
C GLU A 200 1.63 5.21 -18.06
N VAL A 201 0.70 4.54 -17.37
CA VAL A 201 0.58 4.61 -15.90
C VAL A 201 1.26 3.39 -15.28
N TYR A 202 2.43 3.60 -14.67
CA TYR A 202 3.18 2.55 -13.97
C TYR A 202 2.49 2.07 -12.70
N GLY A 203 1.76 2.96 -12.03
CA GLY A 203 1.00 2.66 -10.84
C GLY A 203 -0.13 3.65 -10.62
N MET A 204 -1.27 3.13 -10.16
CA MET A 204 -2.43 3.93 -9.80
C MET A 204 -2.78 3.69 -8.33
N TYR A 205 -2.90 4.78 -7.58
CA TYR A 205 -3.14 4.72 -6.13
C TYR A 205 -4.35 5.59 -5.78
N ARG A 206 -5.32 5.01 -5.08
CA ARG A 206 -6.47 5.76 -4.57
C ARG A 206 -6.05 6.60 -3.37
N VAL A 207 -6.45 7.85 -3.33
CA VAL A 207 -6.32 8.69 -2.13
C VAL A 207 -7.39 8.29 -1.14
N LEU A 208 -6.98 7.90 0.07
CA LEU A 208 -7.87 7.46 1.14
C LEU A 208 -8.16 8.58 2.13
N MET A 209 -7.17 9.44 2.41
CA MET A 209 -7.28 10.52 3.38
C MET A 209 -6.26 11.62 3.09
N CYS A 210 -6.62 12.85 3.38
CA CYS A 210 -5.71 14.00 3.40
C CYS A 210 -5.43 14.43 4.85
N LEU A 211 -4.16 14.55 5.18
CA LEU A 211 -3.67 15.08 6.46
C LEU A 211 -3.11 16.48 6.19
N SER A 212 -3.93 17.49 6.46
CA SER A 212 -3.54 18.90 6.31
C SER A 212 -3.32 19.49 7.70
N ALA A 213 -2.16 20.13 7.91
CA ALA A 213 -1.96 21.02 9.04
C ALA A 213 -2.73 22.33 8.77
N LYS A 214 -3.67 22.68 9.64
CA LYS A 214 -4.28 24.02 9.64
C LYS A 214 -3.43 24.99 10.44
#